data_9c2775f2fb73759d8b3c3ddc8d95a9c3
#
_entry.id   9c2775f2fb73759d8b3c3ddc8d95a9c3
#
_cell.length_a   1.000
_cell.length_b   1.000
_cell.length_c   1.000
_cell.angle_alpha   90.00
_cell.angle_beta   90.00
_cell.angle_gamma   90.00
#
_symmetry.space_group_name_H-M   'P 1'
#
loop_
_entity.id
_entity.type
_entity.pdbx_description
1 polymer ?
#
loop_
_entity_poly.entity_id
_entity_poly.type
_entity_poly.pdbx_seq_one_letter_code
_entity_poly.pdbx_strand_id
1 'polypeptide(L)'
;MRHPLASLIVGVTLTLAGTVAAAAADPLDDLARDFWAWRAATQPSSGDDIPRIDRPDGWVPDWSPAAVAARRVTLAELTRRHGAIDTSAWPVARQVDYRLIGSALGRVRWELDGAPAWRRDPAFYIQQALGPVFDVLLPVPPVGGARADLVLARLGRVPQTIAHAKANLDDARAPFARLAIDTLSDIDTRLASVARELDAAVPTHRGRFAAPAAAAAAALADFRRWLETRAPAMNGDTTVGREAYVRFLREVALVPFTPEELLAMGRQEWERAVAFEALEQGRNRALPQMPIFTSAQAQ
;
A
#
# COMPACT_ATOMS: atom_id res chain seq x y z
N MET A 1 80.56 -21.52 -43.27
CA MET A 1 79.78 -20.63 -44.14
C MET A 1 78.33 -21.10 -44.09
N ARG A 2 77.49 -20.55 -43.27
CA ARG A 2 76.00 -20.76 -43.23
C ARG A 2 75.36 -19.46 -42.80
N HIS A 3 74.60 -18.85 -43.72
CA HIS A 3 73.81 -17.68 -43.44
C HIS A 3 72.46 -18.08 -42.84
N PRO A 4 71.95 -17.39 -41.81
CA PRO A 4 70.54 -17.51 -41.40
C PRO A 4 69.69 -16.45 -42.10
N LEU A 5 68.60 -16.88 -42.74
CA LEU A 5 67.51 -16.08 -43.25
C LEU A 5 66.67 -15.62 -42.09
N ALA A 6 66.54 -14.34 -41.91
CA ALA A 6 65.60 -13.74 -40.97
C ALA A 6 64.25 -13.59 -41.64
N SER A 7 63.24 -14.32 -41.19
CA SER A 7 61.82 -14.14 -41.59
C SER A 7 61.18 -13.05 -40.79
N LEU A 8 60.74 -11.99 -41.47
CA LEU A 8 59.97 -10.89 -40.91
C LEU A 8 58.47 -11.25 -40.91
N ILE A 9 57.88 -11.53 -39.76
CA ILE A 9 56.43 -11.72 -39.62
C ILE A 9 55.82 -10.37 -39.28
N VAL A 10 55.10 -9.77 -40.27
CA VAL A 10 54.29 -8.58 -40.04
C VAL A 10 52.91 -9.05 -39.52
N GLY A 11 52.70 -8.91 -38.20
CA GLY A 11 51.43 -9.16 -37.56
C GLY A 11 50.49 -7.95 -37.78
N VAL A 12 49.46 -8.13 -38.57
CA VAL A 12 48.36 -7.14 -38.69
C VAL A 12 47.35 -7.41 -37.56
N THR A 13 47.41 -6.60 -36.52
CA THR A 13 46.40 -6.60 -35.44
C THR A 13 45.19 -5.81 -35.90
N LEU A 14 44.11 -6.49 -36.30
CA LEU A 14 42.81 -5.90 -36.56
C LEU A 14 42.13 -5.63 -35.22
N THR A 15 42.14 -4.38 -34.72
CA THR A 15 41.32 -3.94 -33.60
C THR A 15 39.91 -3.71 -34.08
N LEU A 16 38.99 -4.67 -33.86
CA LEU A 16 37.56 -4.45 -33.93
C LEU A 16 37.15 -3.56 -32.76
N ALA A 17 37.07 -2.27 -32.98
CA ALA A 17 36.36 -1.38 -32.09
C ALA A 17 34.84 -1.61 -32.28
N GLY A 18 34.29 -2.57 -31.54
CA GLY A 18 32.83 -2.71 -31.41
C GLY A 18 32.31 -1.52 -30.65
N THR A 19 31.71 -0.56 -31.34
CA THR A 19 30.84 0.44 -30.74
C THR A 19 29.65 -0.30 -30.15
N VAL A 20 29.68 -0.53 -28.84
CA VAL A 20 28.47 -0.87 -28.08
C VAL A 20 27.59 0.37 -28.16
N ALA A 21 26.67 0.38 -29.11
CA ALA A 21 25.61 1.37 -29.13
C ALA A 21 24.90 1.23 -27.77
N ALA A 22 25.00 2.23 -26.91
CA ALA A 22 24.17 2.29 -25.71
C ALA A 22 22.72 2.17 -26.20
N ALA A 23 22.04 1.08 -25.83
CA ALA A 23 20.62 0.92 -26.15
C ALA A 23 19.92 2.19 -25.65
N ALA A 24 19.22 2.89 -26.54
CA ALA A 24 18.44 4.06 -26.16
C ALA A 24 17.52 3.62 -25.01
N ALA A 25 17.51 4.40 -23.91
CA ALA A 25 16.70 4.08 -22.76
C ALA A 25 15.24 3.93 -23.22
N ASP A 26 14.60 2.79 -22.88
CA ASP A 26 13.21 2.52 -23.24
C ASP A 26 12.30 3.48 -22.45
N PRO A 27 11.48 4.30 -23.12
CA PRO A 27 10.63 5.28 -22.44
C PRO A 27 9.68 4.65 -21.40
N LEU A 28 9.26 3.39 -21.57
CA LEU A 28 8.42 2.70 -20.62
C LEU A 28 9.21 2.28 -19.38
N ASP A 29 10.44 1.81 -19.54
CA ASP A 29 11.30 1.41 -18.40
C ASP A 29 11.68 2.63 -17.56
N ASP A 30 11.99 3.76 -18.20
CA ASP A 30 12.24 5.02 -17.50
C ASP A 30 11.01 5.51 -16.75
N LEU A 31 9.85 5.47 -17.37
CA LEU A 31 8.58 5.82 -16.74
C LEU A 31 8.28 4.90 -15.55
N ALA A 32 8.45 3.59 -15.71
CA ALA A 32 8.21 2.60 -14.67
C ALA A 32 9.12 2.83 -13.46
N ARG A 33 10.43 3.05 -13.70
CA ARG A 33 11.39 3.37 -12.65
C ARG A 33 10.99 4.63 -11.87
N ASP A 34 10.67 5.72 -12.57
CA ASP A 34 10.29 6.98 -11.96
C ASP A 34 8.97 6.85 -11.19
N PHE A 35 8.00 6.15 -11.74
CA PHE A 35 6.71 5.88 -11.09
C PHE A 35 6.92 5.08 -9.78
N TRP A 36 7.69 3.98 -9.81
CA TRP A 36 7.87 3.15 -8.64
C TRP A 36 8.70 3.83 -7.56
N ALA A 37 9.71 4.64 -7.93
CA ALA A 37 10.45 5.47 -6.99
C ALA A 37 9.53 6.49 -6.30
N TRP A 38 8.68 7.17 -7.07
CA TRP A 38 7.69 8.10 -6.55
C TRP A 38 6.65 7.38 -5.68
N ARG A 39 6.18 6.22 -6.11
CA ARG A 39 5.18 5.43 -5.38
C ARG A 39 5.74 4.96 -4.03
N ALA A 40 6.98 4.50 -3.98
CA ALA A 40 7.66 4.11 -2.75
C ALA A 40 7.65 5.24 -1.70
N ALA A 41 7.81 6.49 -2.15
CA ALA A 41 7.77 7.66 -1.27
C ALA A 41 6.36 8.11 -0.89
N THR A 42 5.33 7.82 -1.72
CA THR A 42 4.00 8.43 -1.59
C THR A 42 2.85 7.48 -1.30
N GLN A 43 3.06 6.16 -1.45
CA GLN A 43 2.01 5.16 -1.16
C GLN A 43 1.58 5.25 0.31
N PRO A 44 0.27 5.26 0.62
CA PRO A 44 -0.21 5.18 1.99
C PRO A 44 0.31 3.92 2.69
N SER A 45 0.42 3.97 4.03
CA SER A 45 0.60 2.76 4.82
C SER A 45 -0.66 1.92 4.72
N SER A 46 -0.53 0.64 4.40
CA SER A 46 -1.62 -0.32 4.29
C SER A 46 -1.21 -1.67 4.84
N GLY A 47 -2.11 -2.36 5.53
CA GLY A 47 -1.90 -3.74 5.98
C GLY A 47 -2.00 -4.75 4.84
N ASP A 48 -2.59 -4.35 3.71
CA ASP A 48 -2.87 -5.22 2.56
C ASP A 48 -1.80 -5.13 1.46
N ASP A 49 -0.73 -4.36 1.68
CA ASP A 49 0.34 -4.17 0.68
C ASP A 49 1.15 -5.45 0.47
N ILE A 50 0.79 -6.19 -0.58
CA ILE A 50 1.54 -7.33 -1.09
C ILE A 50 1.71 -7.13 -2.61
N PRO A 51 2.92 -6.98 -3.15
CA PRO A 51 4.21 -6.93 -2.47
C PRO A 51 4.41 -5.61 -1.71
N ARG A 52 5.15 -5.67 -0.61
CA ARG A 52 5.55 -4.46 0.14
C ARG A 52 6.53 -3.65 -0.68
N ILE A 53 6.29 -2.35 -0.73
CA ILE A 53 7.21 -1.41 -1.36
C ILE A 53 8.26 -1.01 -0.33
N ASP A 54 9.54 -1.13 -0.70
CA ASP A 54 10.64 -0.63 0.12
C ASP A 54 10.54 0.90 0.22
N ARG A 55 10.38 1.39 1.44
CA ARG A 55 10.26 2.81 1.72
C ARG A 55 11.64 3.46 1.75
N PRO A 56 11.78 4.72 1.30
CA PRO A 56 13.00 5.48 1.50
C PRO A 56 13.34 5.60 2.99
N ASP A 57 14.65 5.71 3.30
CA ASP A 57 15.12 5.93 4.66
C ASP A 57 14.44 7.14 5.30
N GLY A 58 14.01 6.97 6.55
CA GLY A 58 13.31 8.03 7.28
C GLY A 58 11.90 8.34 6.78
N TRP A 59 11.32 7.53 5.88
CA TRP A 59 9.98 7.74 5.35
C TRP A 59 8.94 7.84 6.46
N VAL A 60 8.05 8.83 6.30
CA VAL A 60 6.85 9.02 7.11
C VAL A 60 5.68 9.40 6.19
N PRO A 61 4.44 8.93 6.48
CA PRO A 61 3.28 9.35 5.69
C PRO A 61 3.05 10.86 5.84
N ASP A 62 3.00 11.57 4.72
CA ASP A 62 2.59 12.98 4.71
C ASP A 62 1.30 13.12 3.92
N TRP A 63 0.21 13.43 4.62
CA TRP A 63 -1.11 13.69 4.07
C TRP A 63 -1.54 15.13 4.28
N SER A 64 -0.60 16.06 4.37
CA SER A 64 -0.93 17.49 4.32
C SER A 64 -1.63 17.85 3.01
N PRO A 65 -2.49 18.88 2.99
CA PRO A 65 -3.11 19.37 1.75
C PRO A 65 -2.11 19.67 0.64
N ALA A 66 -0.93 20.20 1.01
CA ALA A 66 0.15 20.48 0.07
C ALA A 66 0.73 19.21 -0.54
N ALA A 67 0.95 18.16 0.26
CA ALA A 67 1.44 16.86 -0.22
C ALA A 67 0.42 16.18 -1.15
N VAL A 68 -0.87 16.27 -0.87
CA VAL A 68 -1.93 15.76 -1.75
C VAL A 68 -1.96 16.52 -3.08
N ALA A 69 -1.83 17.85 -3.06
CA ALA A 69 -1.74 18.66 -4.28
C ALA A 69 -0.51 18.29 -5.11
N ALA A 70 0.65 18.15 -4.49
CA ALA A 70 1.89 17.74 -5.16
C ALA A 70 1.76 16.33 -5.81
N ARG A 71 1.11 15.38 -5.14
CA ARG A 71 0.84 14.04 -5.72
C ARG A 71 0.00 14.12 -6.98
N ARG A 72 -1.00 14.99 -7.04
CA ARG A 72 -1.83 15.17 -8.23
C ARG A 72 -1.02 15.72 -9.41
N VAL A 73 -0.14 16.68 -9.16
CA VAL A 73 0.75 17.25 -10.20
C VAL A 73 1.67 16.16 -10.77
N THR A 74 2.34 15.42 -9.91
CA THR A 74 3.25 14.33 -10.33
C THR A 74 2.48 13.24 -11.07
N LEU A 75 1.31 12.82 -10.57
CA LEU A 75 0.47 11.84 -11.24
C LEU A 75 0.05 12.30 -12.65
N ALA A 76 -0.33 13.56 -12.80
CA ALA A 76 -0.70 14.12 -14.10
C ALA A 76 0.46 14.07 -15.09
N GLU A 77 1.67 14.41 -14.65
CA GLU A 77 2.88 14.35 -15.48
C GLU A 77 3.23 12.90 -15.88
N LEU A 78 3.23 11.96 -14.94
CA LEU A 78 3.49 10.55 -15.23
C LEU A 78 2.43 9.97 -16.18
N THR A 79 1.15 10.35 -16.00
CA THR A 79 0.06 9.93 -16.91
C THR A 79 0.24 10.51 -18.29
N ARG A 80 0.66 11.76 -18.43
CA ARG A 80 0.96 12.39 -19.72
C ARG A 80 2.11 11.68 -20.42
N ARG A 81 3.19 11.36 -19.72
CA ARG A 81 4.32 10.58 -20.26
C ARG A 81 3.88 9.20 -20.73
N HIS A 82 3.06 8.49 -19.94
CA HIS A 82 2.50 7.20 -20.31
C HIS A 82 1.70 7.30 -21.63
N GLY A 83 0.79 8.26 -21.74
CA GLY A 83 -0.03 8.45 -22.94
C GLY A 83 0.74 8.91 -24.20
N ALA A 84 1.97 9.40 -24.03
CA ALA A 84 2.83 9.80 -25.16
C ALA A 84 3.63 8.62 -25.77
N ILE A 85 3.61 7.44 -25.17
CA ILE A 85 4.33 6.27 -25.66
C ILE A 85 3.52 5.61 -26.77
N ASP A 86 4.12 5.50 -27.96
CA ASP A 86 3.53 4.74 -29.08
C ASP A 86 3.81 3.24 -28.90
N THR A 87 2.74 2.46 -28.77
CA THR A 87 2.80 1.00 -28.57
C THR A 87 2.44 0.20 -29.82
N SER A 88 2.19 0.86 -30.95
CA SER A 88 1.63 0.24 -32.18
C SER A 88 2.49 -0.88 -32.75
N ALA A 89 3.81 -0.75 -32.65
CA ALA A 89 4.78 -1.73 -33.16
C ALA A 89 5.27 -2.73 -32.10
N TRP A 90 4.72 -2.71 -30.86
CA TRP A 90 5.24 -3.51 -29.78
C TRP A 90 4.72 -4.95 -29.78
N PRO A 91 5.55 -5.91 -29.35
CA PRO A 91 5.10 -7.27 -29.10
C PRO A 91 4.10 -7.30 -27.93
N VAL A 92 3.23 -8.31 -27.90
CA VAL A 92 2.16 -8.44 -26.90
C VAL A 92 2.67 -8.32 -25.45
N ALA A 93 3.80 -8.97 -25.15
CA ALA A 93 4.38 -8.90 -23.80
C ALA A 93 4.64 -7.45 -23.36
N ARG A 94 5.22 -6.63 -24.26
CA ARG A 94 5.51 -5.22 -23.95
C ARG A 94 4.26 -4.36 -23.87
N GLN A 95 3.22 -4.68 -24.66
CA GLN A 95 1.90 -4.05 -24.53
C GLN A 95 1.25 -4.37 -23.17
N VAL A 96 1.48 -5.57 -22.63
CA VAL A 96 1.02 -5.94 -21.27
C VAL A 96 1.73 -5.09 -20.22
N ASP A 97 3.06 -4.93 -20.29
CA ASP A 97 3.81 -4.06 -19.38
C ASP A 97 3.27 -2.63 -19.38
N TYR A 98 3.02 -2.07 -20.58
CA TYR A 98 2.42 -0.75 -20.73
C TYR A 98 1.06 -0.65 -20.04
N ARG A 99 0.18 -1.64 -20.22
CA ARG A 99 -1.14 -1.68 -19.57
C ARG A 99 -1.03 -1.80 -18.06
N LEU A 100 -0.06 -2.56 -17.54
CA LEU A 100 0.16 -2.71 -16.10
C LEU A 100 0.62 -1.38 -15.47
N ILE A 101 1.51 -0.63 -16.12
CA ILE A 101 1.88 0.72 -15.66
C ILE A 101 0.69 1.67 -15.74
N GLY A 102 -0.12 1.61 -16.80
CA GLY A 102 -1.36 2.37 -16.91
C GLY A 102 -2.35 2.07 -15.78
N SER A 103 -2.52 0.79 -15.43
CA SER A 103 -3.32 0.34 -14.28
C SER A 103 -2.79 0.90 -12.96
N ALA A 104 -1.46 0.86 -12.75
CA ALA A 104 -0.84 1.38 -11.54
C ALA A 104 -1.04 2.91 -11.39
N LEU A 105 -0.93 3.67 -12.48
CA LEU A 105 -1.27 5.10 -12.51
C LEU A 105 -2.76 5.33 -12.25
N GLY A 106 -3.62 4.52 -12.86
CA GLY A 106 -5.07 4.52 -12.64
C GLY A 106 -5.44 4.27 -11.17
N ARG A 107 -4.73 3.35 -10.50
CA ARG A 107 -4.92 3.08 -9.07
C ARG A 107 -4.61 4.32 -8.21
N VAL A 108 -3.52 5.02 -8.47
CA VAL A 108 -3.23 6.25 -7.70
C VAL A 108 -4.28 7.32 -7.93
N ARG A 109 -4.78 7.46 -9.17
CA ARG A 109 -5.91 8.35 -9.47
C ARG A 109 -7.17 7.94 -8.72
N TRP A 110 -7.45 6.65 -8.63
CA TRP A 110 -8.55 6.12 -7.85
C TRP A 110 -8.42 6.46 -6.36
N GLU A 111 -7.25 6.26 -5.79
CA GLU A 111 -6.95 6.58 -4.38
C GLU A 111 -7.08 8.08 -4.07
N LEU A 112 -6.72 8.95 -5.00
CA LEU A 112 -6.76 10.40 -4.82
C LEU A 112 -8.14 11.01 -5.09
N ASP A 113 -8.88 10.51 -6.09
CA ASP A 113 -10.05 11.19 -6.64
C ASP A 113 -11.26 10.28 -6.88
N GLY A 114 -11.07 8.97 -7.16
CA GLY A 114 -12.16 8.04 -7.46
C GLY A 114 -12.88 7.53 -6.21
N ALA A 115 -12.12 7.06 -5.23
CA ALA A 115 -12.59 6.65 -3.91
C ALA A 115 -11.61 7.16 -2.84
N PRO A 116 -11.58 8.48 -2.60
CA PRO A 116 -10.56 9.14 -1.81
C PRO A 116 -10.73 8.82 -0.32
N ALA A 117 -10.15 7.70 0.17
CA ALA A 117 -10.20 7.32 1.57
C ALA A 117 -9.67 8.44 2.48
N TRP A 118 -8.65 9.18 2.05
CA TRP A 118 -8.08 10.32 2.77
C TRP A 118 -9.08 11.48 3.04
N ARG A 119 -10.23 11.54 2.31
CA ARG A 119 -11.32 12.52 2.55
C ARG A 119 -12.54 11.90 3.23
N ARG A 120 -12.74 10.58 3.04
CA ARG A 120 -14.00 9.91 3.35
C ARG A 120 -13.91 8.98 4.56
N ASP A 121 -12.72 8.42 4.82
CA ASP A 121 -12.54 7.37 5.81
C ASP A 121 -11.59 7.81 6.93
N PRO A 122 -12.11 8.10 8.12
CA PRO A 122 -11.27 8.42 9.28
C PRO A 122 -10.30 7.28 9.68
N ALA A 123 -10.65 6.00 9.44
CA ALA A 123 -9.78 4.87 9.76
C ALA A 123 -8.51 4.87 8.90
N PHE A 124 -8.55 5.48 7.71
CA PHE A 124 -7.37 5.74 6.90
C PHE A 124 -6.27 6.45 7.71
N TYR A 125 -6.62 7.49 8.46
CA TYR A 125 -5.62 8.24 9.25
C TYR A 125 -5.15 7.50 10.49
N ILE A 126 -5.98 6.64 11.07
CA ILE A 126 -5.53 5.71 12.14
C ILE A 126 -4.44 4.79 11.57
N GLN A 127 -4.66 4.25 10.38
CA GLN A 127 -3.67 3.42 9.68
C GLN A 127 -2.40 4.20 9.32
N GLN A 128 -2.52 5.45 8.81
CA GLN A 128 -1.34 6.29 8.54
C GLN A 128 -0.56 6.67 9.81
N ALA A 129 -1.22 6.81 10.95
CA ALA A 129 -0.60 7.16 12.21
C ALA A 129 0.07 5.96 12.91
N LEU A 130 -0.61 4.82 12.97
CA LEU A 130 -0.17 3.65 13.75
C LEU A 130 0.46 2.55 12.89
N GLY A 131 0.07 2.42 11.61
CA GLY A 131 0.65 1.42 10.70
C GLY A 131 2.17 1.46 10.66
N PRO A 132 2.81 2.64 10.43
CA PRO A 132 4.26 2.74 10.45
C PRO A 132 4.93 2.35 11.76
N VAL A 133 4.26 2.53 12.91
CA VAL A 133 4.75 2.04 14.23
C VAL A 133 4.70 0.52 14.24
N PHE A 134 3.58 -0.04 13.83
CA PHE A 134 3.36 -1.48 13.76
C PHE A 134 4.36 -2.17 12.83
N ASP A 135 4.63 -1.61 11.64
CA ASP A 135 5.57 -2.15 10.66
C ASP A 135 6.99 -2.31 11.23
N VAL A 136 7.42 -1.36 12.07
CA VAL A 136 8.72 -1.45 12.77
C VAL A 136 8.73 -2.57 13.83
N LEU A 137 7.58 -2.91 14.39
CA LEU A 137 7.46 -3.93 15.44
C LEU A 137 7.25 -5.36 14.88
N LEU A 138 6.79 -5.49 13.63
CA LEU A 138 6.52 -6.79 13.00
C LEU A 138 7.71 -7.77 12.92
N PRO A 139 8.97 -7.33 12.59
CA PRO A 139 10.08 -8.25 12.51
C PRO A 139 10.35 -8.94 13.85
N VAL A 140 10.81 -10.19 13.77
CA VAL A 140 11.09 -11.04 14.95
C VAL A 140 11.96 -10.31 15.98
N PRO A 141 11.66 -10.44 17.30
CA PRO A 141 12.52 -9.96 18.38
C PRO A 141 13.96 -10.51 18.30
N PRO A 142 14.96 -9.81 18.88
CA PRO A 142 14.81 -8.66 19.77
C PRO A 142 14.63 -7.33 19.07
N VAL A 143 13.97 -6.36 19.73
CA VAL A 143 13.92 -4.98 19.28
C VAL A 143 15.25 -4.31 19.66
N GLY A 144 16.11 -4.09 18.66
CA GLY A 144 17.39 -3.38 18.87
C GLY A 144 17.23 -1.85 18.96
N GLY A 145 18.31 -1.16 19.38
CA GLY A 145 18.30 0.30 19.60
C GLY A 145 17.85 1.11 18.38
N ALA A 146 18.32 0.78 17.17
CA ALA A 146 17.91 1.46 15.94
C ALA A 146 16.39 1.32 15.65
N ARG A 147 15.82 0.13 15.92
CA ARG A 147 14.37 -0.07 15.81
C ARG A 147 13.60 0.72 16.87
N ALA A 148 14.14 0.81 18.08
CA ALA A 148 13.56 1.59 19.18
C ALA A 148 13.53 3.09 18.81
N ASP A 149 14.59 3.64 18.23
CA ASP A 149 14.63 5.02 17.75
C ASP A 149 13.61 5.26 16.62
N LEU A 150 13.42 4.31 15.72
CA LEU A 150 12.37 4.39 14.69
C LEU A 150 10.96 4.40 15.31
N VAL A 151 10.68 3.56 16.31
CA VAL A 151 9.40 3.57 17.03
C VAL A 151 9.14 4.93 17.67
N LEU A 152 10.14 5.50 18.36
CA LEU A 152 10.03 6.83 18.97
C LEU A 152 9.75 7.92 17.91
N ALA A 153 10.46 7.90 16.81
CA ALA A 153 10.25 8.84 15.71
C ALA A 153 8.83 8.71 15.12
N ARG A 154 8.31 7.48 14.94
CA ARG A 154 6.97 7.22 14.40
C ARG A 154 5.87 7.65 15.38
N LEU A 155 5.98 7.31 16.65
CA LEU A 155 5.04 7.77 17.69
C LEU A 155 4.98 9.29 17.76
N GLY A 156 6.12 9.97 17.64
CA GLY A 156 6.19 11.44 17.62
C GLY A 156 5.46 12.10 16.43
N ARG A 157 5.19 11.35 15.35
CA ARG A 157 4.46 11.86 14.17
C ARG A 157 2.94 11.72 14.27
N VAL A 158 2.44 10.89 15.16
CA VAL A 158 0.99 10.64 15.30
C VAL A 158 0.17 11.92 15.46
N PRO A 159 0.54 12.89 16.33
CA PRO A 159 -0.25 14.13 16.48
C PRO A 159 -0.36 14.93 15.18
N GLN A 160 0.72 15.01 14.39
CA GLN A 160 0.71 15.70 13.10
C GLN A 160 -0.17 15.00 12.08
N THR A 161 -0.10 13.67 11.99
CA THR A 161 -0.95 12.87 11.10
C THR A 161 -2.45 13.08 11.42
N ILE A 162 -2.79 13.16 12.70
CA ILE A 162 -4.17 13.44 13.15
C ILE A 162 -4.59 14.88 12.85
N ALA A 163 -3.68 15.84 12.90
CA ALA A 163 -3.97 17.21 12.46
C ALA A 163 -4.31 17.25 10.95
N HIS A 164 -3.57 16.50 10.12
CA HIS A 164 -3.90 16.36 8.69
C HIS A 164 -5.27 15.68 8.49
N ALA A 165 -5.63 14.68 9.32
CA ALA A 165 -6.94 14.05 9.28
C ALA A 165 -8.07 15.06 9.43
N LYS A 166 -7.99 15.92 10.46
CA LYS A 166 -9.02 16.93 10.73
C LYS A 166 -9.12 17.98 9.63
N ALA A 167 -8.02 18.27 8.93
CA ALA A 167 -7.99 19.21 7.82
C ALA A 167 -8.60 18.63 6.52
N ASN A 168 -8.47 17.32 6.31
CA ASN A 168 -8.79 16.68 5.04
C ASN A 168 -10.16 15.96 5.02
N LEU A 169 -10.71 15.58 6.18
CA LEU A 169 -11.96 14.80 6.28
C LEU A 169 -13.20 15.71 6.10
N ASP A 170 -13.27 16.39 4.96
CA ASP A 170 -14.35 17.28 4.56
C ASP A 170 -15.57 16.54 3.98
N ASP A 171 -15.39 15.28 3.57
CA ASP A 171 -16.42 14.38 3.04
C ASP A 171 -16.49 13.06 3.85
N ALA A 172 -16.22 13.11 5.15
CA ALA A 172 -16.23 11.93 6.02
C ALA A 172 -17.61 11.26 6.04
N ARG A 173 -17.62 9.92 6.04
CA ARG A 173 -18.83 9.11 5.99
C ARG A 173 -19.18 8.53 7.36
N ALA A 174 -20.45 8.66 7.77
CA ALA A 174 -20.91 8.23 9.09
C ALA A 174 -20.59 6.76 9.43
N PRO A 175 -20.74 5.76 8.53
CA PRO A 175 -20.35 4.39 8.83
C PRO A 175 -18.85 4.22 9.10
N PHE A 176 -17.99 4.90 8.34
CA PHE A 176 -16.54 4.87 8.52
C PHE A 176 -16.12 5.60 9.80
N ALA A 177 -16.80 6.71 10.12
CA ALA A 177 -16.55 7.43 11.36
C ALA A 177 -16.89 6.59 12.60
N ARG A 178 -18.01 5.85 12.57
CA ARG A 178 -18.38 4.93 13.66
C ARG A 178 -17.32 3.85 13.86
N LEU A 179 -16.87 3.20 12.77
CA LEU A 179 -15.81 2.20 12.85
C LEU A 179 -14.51 2.76 13.46
N ALA A 180 -14.13 3.98 13.05
CA ALA A 180 -12.95 4.65 13.60
C ALA A 180 -13.10 4.98 15.09
N ILE A 181 -14.29 5.44 15.53
CA ILE A 181 -14.61 5.70 16.93
C ILE A 181 -14.48 4.42 17.76
N ASP A 182 -15.03 3.31 17.28
CA ASP A 182 -14.96 2.00 17.97
C ASP A 182 -13.52 1.50 18.02
N THR A 183 -12.76 1.65 16.94
CA THR A 183 -11.33 1.26 16.86
C THR A 183 -10.47 2.00 17.90
N LEU A 184 -10.84 3.23 18.24
CA LEU A 184 -10.11 4.09 19.17
C LEU A 184 -10.61 3.98 20.63
N SER A 185 -11.54 3.07 20.94
CA SER A 185 -12.20 3.01 22.26
C SER A 185 -11.26 2.81 23.45
N ASP A 186 -10.18 2.06 23.27
CA ASP A 186 -9.21 1.68 24.30
C ASP A 186 -7.76 2.10 23.94
N ILE A 187 -7.61 3.09 23.07
CA ILE A 187 -6.31 3.48 22.50
C ILE A 187 -5.29 3.89 23.59
N ASP A 188 -5.74 4.55 24.66
CA ASP A 188 -4.88 4.98 25.75
C ASP A 188 -4.24 3.76 26.45
N THR A 189 -5.04 2.74 26.76
CA THR A 189 -4.59 1.51 27.41
C THR A 189 -3.62 0.74 26.51
N ARG A 190 -3.94 0.62 25.22
CA ARG A 190 -3.09 -0.08 24.24
C ARG A 190 -1.73 0.57 24.09
N LEU A 191 -1.68 1.89 23.86
CA LEU A 191 -0.40 2.59 23.68
C LEU A 191 0.42 2.64 24.98
N ALA A 192 -0.23 2.74 26.15
CA ALA A 192 0.46 2.63 27.43
C ALA A 192 1.06 1.22 27.64
N SER A 193 0.37 0.16 27.20
CA SER A 193 0.91 -1.22 27.23
C SER A 193 2.11 -1.37 26.33
N VAL A 194 2.01 -0.92 25.07
CA VAL A 194 3.13 -0.95 24.10
C VAL A 194 4.36 -0.21 24.66
N ALA A 195 4.18 0.95 25.28
CA ALA A 195 5.29 1.71 25.87
C ALA A 195 5.97 0.92 27.00
N ARG A 196 5.21 0.27 27.89
CA ARG A 196 5.75 -0.56 28.98
C ARG A 196 6.53 -1.77 28.46
N GLU A 197 5.96 -2.47 27.47
CA GLU A 197 6.61 -3.63 26.85
C GLU A 197 7.93 -3.24 26.16
N LEU A 198 7.96 -2.12 25.48
CA LEU A 198 9.17 -1.60 24.83
C LEU A 198 10.21 -1.15 25.86
N ASP A 199 9.81 -0.51 26.96
CA ASP A 199 10.71 -0.13 28.06
C ASP A 199 11.35 -1.37 28.72
N ALA A 200 10.62 -2.48 28.80
CA ALA A 200 11.14 -3.76 29.28
C ALA A 200 12.07 -4.44 28.27
N ALA A 201 11.68 -4.43 26.98
CA ALA A 201 12.39 -5.12 25.90
C ALA A 201 13.69 -4.40 25.47
N VAL A 202 13.77 -3.07 25.65
CA VAL A 202 14.93 -2.26 25.19
C VAL A 202 15.51 -1.45 26.35
N PRO A 203 16.34 -2.06 27.20
CA PRO A 203 16.88 -1.41 28.41
C PRO A 203 17.63 -0.09 28.13
N THR A 204 18.27 0.05 26.97
CA THR A 204 18.99 1.25 26.55
C THR A 204 18.07 2.45 26.27
N HIS A 205 16.77 2.21 26.13
CA HIS A 205 15.74 3.22 25.83
C HIS A 205 14.69 3.35 26.93
N ARG A 206 14.92 2.68 28.06
CA ARG A 206 13.97 2.66 29.20
C ARG A 206 13.54 4.05 29.60
N GLY A 207 12.22 4.25 29.77
CA GLY A 207 11.61 5.53 30.13
C GLY A 207 11.41 6.51 28.98
N ARG A 208 11.89 6.18 27.77
CA ARG A 208 11.76 7.07 26.60
C ARG A 208 10.44 6.92 25.84
N PHE A 209 9.74 5.77 25.98
CA PHE A 209 8.53 5.50 25.20
C PHE A 209 7.26 6.11 25.81
N ALA A 210 7.20 6.30 27.13
CA ALA A 210 6.00 6.73 27.83
C ALA A 210 5.46 8.09 27.32
N ALA A 211 6.30 9.11 27.20
CA ALA A 211 5.86 10.44 26.79
C ALA A 211 5.39 10.50 25.31
N PRO A 212 6.10 9.95 24.29
CA PRO A 212 5.60 9.89 22.94
C PRO A 212 4.32 9.04 22.78
N ALA A 213 4.21 7.92 23.51
CA ALA A 213 3.00 7.10 23.49
C ALA A 213 1.80 7.84 24.09
N ALA A 214 1.98 8.55 25.21
CA ALA A 214 0.94 9.38 25.81
C ALA A 214 0.50 10.52 24.89
N ALA A 215 1.44 11.19 24.22
CA ALA A 215 1.11 12.25 23.24
C ALA A 215 0.34 11.68 22.02
N ALA A 216 0.72 10.52 21.52
CA ALA A 216 0.01 9.83 20.46
C ALA A 216 -1.40 9.42 20.89
N ALA A 217 -1.55 8.83 22.10
CA ALA A 217 -2.83 8.45 22.67
C ALA A 217 -3.76 9.68 22.83
N ALA A 218 -3.24 10.77 23.39
CA ALA A 218 -4.01 12.00 23.57
C ALA A 218 -4.52 12.57 22.22
N ALA A 219 -3.69 12.57 21.17
CA ALA A 219 -4.09 13.02 19.85
C ALA A 219 -5.17 12.12 19.23
N LEU A 220 -5.06 10.80 19.38
CA LEU A 220 -6.04 9.83 18.88
C LEU A 220 -7.36 9.89 19.68
N ALA A 221 -7.30 10.05 21.01
CA ALA A 221 -8.49 10.25 21.85
C ALA A 221 -9.20 11.56 21.52
N ASP A 222 -8.44 12.63 21.23
CA ASP A 222 -9.01 13.90 20.76
C ASP A 222 -9.64 13.77 19.36
N PHE A 223 -9.05 12.99 18.48
CA PHE A 223 -9.62 12.67 17.17
C PHE A 223 -10.92 11.87 17.30
N ARG A 224 -10.98 10.89 18.21
CA ARG A 224 -12.21 10.16 18.52
C ARG A 224 -13.33 11.09 18.96
N ARG A 225 -13.09 12.00 19.91
CA ARG A 225 -14.10 13.01 20.35
C ARG A 225 -14.53 13.93 19.22
N TRP A 226 -13.59 14.33 18.36
CA TRP A 226 -13.87 15.14 17.18
C TRP A 226 -14.81 14.42 16.20
N LEU A 227 -14.63 13.10 16.01
CA LEU A 227 -15.51 12.27 15.19
C LEU A 227 -16.88 12.08 15.85
N GLU A 228 -16.94 11.76 17.15
CA GLU A 228 -18.19 11.58 17.92
C GLU A 228 -19.12 12.81 17.78
N THR A 229 -18.55 14.02 17.86
CA THR A 229 -19.30 15.27 17.70
C THR A 229 -19.85 15.44 16.28
N ARG A 230 -19.15 14.97 15.24
CA ARG A 230 -19.49 15.22 13.83
C ARG A 230 -20.25 14.08 13.16
N ALA A 231 -20.07 12.85 13.61
CA ALA A 231 -20.65 11.67 12.98
C ALA A 231 -22.17 11.75 12.76
N PRO A 232 -22.99 12.34 13.66
CA PRO A 232 -24.43 12.47 13.43
C PRO A 232 -24.81 13.29 12.20
N ALA A 233 -23.97 14.24 11.77
CA ALA A 233 -24.21 15.11 10.62
C ALA A 233 -23.53 14.62 9.33
N MET A 234 -22.73 13.53 9.39
CA MET A 234 -22.04 12.99 8.24
C MET A 234 -22.98 12.22 7.32
N ASN A 235 -22.67 12.21 6.02
CA ASN A 235 -23.42 11.43 5.04
C ASN A 235 -23.26 9.91 5.31
N GLY A 236 -24.38 9.18 5.25
CA GLY A 236 -24.43 7.73 5.43
C GLY A 236 -24.04 6.91 4.19
N ASP A 237 -24.04 7.53 3.00
CA ASP A 237 -23.73 6.84 1.74
C ASP A 237 -22.21 6.60 1.57
N THR A 238 -21.81 5.34 1.51
CA THR A 238 -20.42 4.93 1.30
C THR A 238 -20.11 4.51 -0.14
N THR A 239 -21.11 4.52 -1.02
CA THR A 239 -20.95 4.07 -2.40
C THR A 239 -20.03 4.99 -3.21
N VAL A 240 -19.39 4.43 -4.24
CA VAL A 240 -18.60 5.18 -5.22
C VAL A 240 -19.41 5.46 -6.49
N GLY A 241 -20.57 4.82 -6.64
CA GLY A 241 -21.44 4.91 -7.81
C GLY A 241 -20.98 4.00 -8.97
N ARG A 242 -21.95 3.67 -9.84
CA ARG A 242 -21.76 2.71 -10.94
C ARG A 242 -20.68 3.14 -11.92
N GLU A 243 -20.66 4.40 -12.34
CA GLU A 243 -19.69 4.88 -13.32
C GLU A 243 -18.25 4.82 -12.82
N ALA A 244 -18.03 5.21 -11.58
CA ALA A 244 -16.70 5.12 -10.95
C ALA A 244 -16.28 3.65 -10.82
N TYR A 245 -17.18 2.76 -10.42
CA TYR A 245 -16.89 1.34 -10.32
C TYR A 245 -16.55 0.71 -11.67
N VAL A 246 -17.28 1.05 -12.74
CA VAL A 246 -16.97 0.57 -14.11
C VAL A 246 -15.60 1.07 -14.57
N ARG A 247 -15.25 2.32 -14.30
CA ARG A 247 -13.90 2.83 -14.60
C ARG A 247 -12.83 2.06 -13.81
N PHE A 248 -13.07 1.82 -12.52
CA PHE A 248 -12.15 1.01 -11.70
C PHE A 248 -11.94 -0.38 -12.30
N LEU A 249 -12.99 -1.08 -12.68
CA LEU A 249 -12.89 -2.42 -13.29
C LEU A 249 -12.02 -2.38 -14.55
N ARG A 250 -12.25 -1.42 -15.44
CA ARG A 250 -11.57 -1.34 -16.74
C ARG A 250 -10.14 -0.82 -16.65
N GLU A 251 -9.92 0.26 -15.90
CA GLU A 251 -8.66 0.99 -15.91
C GLU A 251 -7.70 0.54 -14.80
N VAL A 252 -8.24 0.07 -13.66
CA VAL A 252 -7.43 -0.32 -12.49
C VAL A 252 -7.35 -1.83 -12.34
N ALA A 253 -8.49 -2.51 -12.32
CA ALA A 253 -8.53 -3.96 -12.15
C ALA A 253 -8.25 -4.72 -13.46
N LEU A 254 -8.29 -4.03 -14.62
CA LEU A 254 -8.15 -4.61 -15.96
C LEU A 254 -9.14 -5.75 -16.21
N VAL A 255 -10.34 -5.66 -15.61
CA VAL A 255 -11.43 -6.62 -15.74
C VAL A 255 -12.33 -6.17 -16.89
N PRO A 256 -12.48 -6.98 -17.96
CA PRO A 256 -13.23 -6.58 -19.14
C PRO A 256 -14.76 -6.69 -18.99
N PHE A 257 -15.24 -7.23 -17.87
CA PHE A 257 -16.64 -7.52 -17.64
C PHE A 257 -17.37 -6.33 -17.02
N THR A 258 -18.66 -6.19 -17.36
CA THR A 258 -19.57 -5.27 -16.70
C THR A 258 -19.94 -5.75 -15.29
N PRO A 259 -20.45 -4.89 -14.40
CA PRO A 259 -20.96 -5.32 -13.10
C PRO A 259 -22.07 -6.37 -13.21
N GLU A 260 -22.92 -6.29 -14.24
CA GLU A 260 -24.01 -7.22 -14.49
C GLU A 260 -23.49 -8.61 -14.89
N GLU A 261 -22.47 -8.68 -15.75
CA GLU A 261 -21.80 -9.93 -16.13
C GLU A 261 -21.09 -10.55 -14.93
N LEU A 262 -20.37 -9.74 -14.12
CA LEU A 262 -19.74 -10.22 -12.89
C LEU A 262 -20.75 -10.77 -11.90
N LEU A 263 -21.93 -10.12 -11.76
CA LEU A 263 -23.01 -10.60 -10.91
C LEU A 263 -23.58 -11.94 -11.41
N ALA A 264 -23.75 -12.07 -12.72
CA ALA A 264 -24.23 -13.33 -13.34
C ALA A 264 -23.24 -14.49 -13.10
N MET A 265 -21.94 -14.22 -13.34
CA MET A 265 -20.87 -15.20 -13.04
C MET A 265 -20.84 -15.57 -11.56
N GLY A 266 -20.93 -14.57 -10.66
CA GLY A 266 -20.95 -14.80 -9.21
C GLY A 266 -22.14 -15.66 -8.76
N ARG A 267 -23.32 -15.45 -9.34
CA ARG A 267 -24.50 -16.31 -9.07
C ARG A 267 -24.29 -17.75 -9.53
N GLN A 268 -23.74 -17.93 -10.73
CA GLN A 268 -23.43 -19.25 -11.26
C GLN A 268 -22.42 -19.99 -10.36
N GLU A 269 -21.37 -19.31 -9.92
CA GLU A 269 -20.38 -19.90 -9.01
C GLU A 269 -20.98 -20.23 -7.64
N TRP A 270 -21.85 -19.38 -7.13
CA TRP A 270 -22.56 -19.63 -5.88
C TRP A 270 -23.43 -20.90 -5.98
N GLU A 271 -24.24 -21.01 -7.03
CA GLU A 271 -25.09 -22.20 -7.25
C GLU A 271 -24.26 -23.48 -7.38
N ARG A 272 -23.13 -23.40 -8.09
CA ARG A 272 -22.17 -24.50 -8.21
C ARG A 272 -21.56 -24.87 -6.86
N ALA A 273 -21.15 -23.90 -6.05
CA ALA A 273 -20.60 -24.14 -4.72
C ALA A 273 -21.61 -24.79 -3.78
N VAL A 274 -22.87 -24.32 -3.78
CA VAL A 274 -23.94 -24.89 -2.97
C VAL A 274 -24.24 -26.35 -3.38
N ALA A 275 -24.31 -26.64 -4.68
CA ALA A 275 -24.48 -28.00 -5.17
C ALA A 275 -23.30 -28.91 -4.77
N PHE A 276 -22.07 -28.41 -4.89
CA PHE A 276 -20.87 -29.15 -4.49
C PHE A 276 -20.85 -29.41 -2.98
N GLU A 277 -21.18 -28.43 -2.16
CA GLU A 277 -21.29 -28.61 -0.71
C GLU A 277 -22.30 -29.71 -0.35
N ALA A 278 -23.49 -29.69 -0.96
CA ALA A 278 -24.51 -30.72 -0.73
C ALA A 278 -24.02 -32.13 -1.10
N LEU A 279 -23.28 -32.23 -2.23
CA LEU A 279 -22.68 -33.50 -2.66
C LEU A 279 -21.62 -34.00 -1.65
N GLU A 280 -20.73 -33.09 -1.21
CA GLU A 280 -19.69 -33.45 -0.24
C GLU A 280 -20.26 -33.80 1.14
N GLN A 281 -21.29 -33.10 1.60
CA GLN A 281 -22.04 -33.48 2.80
C GLN A 281 -22.65 -34.86 2.69
N GLY A 282 -23.20 -35.17 1.50
CA GLY A 282 -23.75 -36.53 1.22
C GLY A 282 -22.66 -37.61 1.25
N ARG A 283 -21.53 -37.36 0.61
CA ARG A 283 -20.37 -38.28 0.54
C ARG A 283 -19.73 -38.52 1.91
N ASN A 284 -19.67 -37.49 2.72
CA ASN A 284 -18.98 -37.50 4.01
C ASN A 284 -19.93 -37.79 5.19
N ARG A 285 -21.19 -38.14 4.94
CA ARG A 285 -22.22 -38.37 5.97
C ARG A 285 -21.81 -39.40 7.03
N ALA A 286 -21.03 -40.40 6.65
CA ALA A 286 -20.57 -41.45 7.54
C ALA A 286 -19.23 -41.10 8.27
N LEU A 287 -18.59 -39.98 7.92
CA LEU A 287 -17.36 -39.56 8.58
C LEU A 287 -17.70 -38.90 9.92
N PRO A 288 -16.87 -39.12 10.97
CA PRO A 288 -17.02 -38.39 12.22
C PRO A 288 -16.87 -36.90 11.98
N GLN A 289 -17.72 -36.11 12.63
CA GLN A 289 -17.59 -34.66 12.58
C GLN A 289 -16.26 -34.22 13.22
N MET A 290 -15.58 -33.29 12.59
CA MET A 290 -14.38 -32.70 13.19
C MET A 290 -14.76 -31.99 14.49
N PRO A 291 -13.98 -32.17 15.58
CA PRO A 291 -14.25 -31.49 16.82
C PRO A 291 -14.13 -29.98 16.63
N ILE A 292 -15.13 -29.24 17.10
CA ILE A 292 -15.07 -27.78 17.17
C ILE A 292 -14.37 -27.43 18.48
N PHE A 293 -13.17 -26.90 18.39
CA PHE A 293 -12.44 -26.42 19.58
C PHE A 293 -13.08 -25.14 20.08
N THR A 294 -13.43 -25.12 21.37
CA THR A 294 -14.10 -23.97 22.01
C THR A 294 -13.12 -23.00 22.67
N SER A 295 -11.84 -23.34 22.72
CA SER A 295 -10.77 -22.49 23.25
C SER A 295 -9.45 -22.74 22.51
N ALA A 296 -8.56 -21.78 22.54
CA ALA A 296 -7.20 -21.91 21.99
C ALA A 296 -6.36 -22.99 22.69
N GLN A 297 -6.66 -23.26 23.98
CA GLN A 297 -5.97 -24.33 24.73
C GLN A 297 -6.44 -25.74 24.35
N ALA A 298 -7.64 -25.86 23.73
CA ALA A 298 -8.18 -27.14 23.29
C ALA A 298 -7.70 -27.52 21.88
N GLN A 299 -7.12 -26.60 21.14
CA GLN A 299 -6.59 -26.77 19.80
C GLN A 299 -5.12 -27.24 19.84
#